data_7d1c36a37713c91346ca332c1b72eb45
#
_entry.id   7d1c36a37713c91346ca332c1b72eb45
#
_cell.length_a   1.000
_cell.length_b   1.000
_cell.length_c   1.000
_cell.angle_alpha   90.00
_cell.angle_beta   90.00
_cell.angle_gamma   90.00
#
_symmetry.space_group_name_H-M   'P 1'
#
loop_
_entity.id
_entity.type
_entity.pdbx_description
1 polymer ?
#
loop_
_entity_poly.entity_id
_entity_poly.type
_entity_poly.pdbx_seq_one_letter_code
_entity_poly.pdbx_strand_id
1 'polypeptide(L)'
;MVGLIRFILFFLTFFSYGQEHILIGDSQTYYMFKYCDKIKHNKKLSKPGIGVIELNNKITSYPVSNKVKSVSVCIGVNDFYKDNGVKKLMNSIKRTFPNSTIYIIQGSWGWGNVKKDNSITVLNYYQKYEKLGGIIIDTPIGYGDPHKDKKIYKTIIKKIESLINKNNEY
;
A
#
# COMPACT_ATOMS: atom_id res chain seq x y z
N MET A 1 7.76 -34.85 33.83
CA MET A 1 8.28 -34.40 32.47
C MET A 1 7.19 -34.05 31.48
N VAL A 2 6.06 -34.73 31.40
CA VAL A 2 4.97 -34.44 30.43
C VAL A 2 4.29 -33.07 30.63
N GLY A 3 4.19 -32.58 31.89
CA GLY A 3 3.59 -31.27 32.20
C GLY A 3 4.40 -30.06 31.74
N LEU A 4 5.72 -30.14 31.77
CA LEU A 4 6.63 -29.05 31.36
C LEU A 4 6.60 -28.84 29.84
N ILE A 5 6.50 -29.90 29.07
CA ILE A 5 6.44 -29.84 27.59
C ILE A 5 5.12 -29.20 27.14
N ARG A 6 3.99 -29.49 27.81
CA ARG A 6 2.69 -28.86 27.51
C ARG A 6 2.70 -27.34 27.82
N PHE A 7 3.40 -26.92 28.86
CA PHE A 7 3.50 -25.50 29.25
C PHE A 7 4.35 -24.70 28.23
N ILE A 8 5.43 -25.31 27.72
CA ILE A 8 6.28 -24.67 26.69
C ILE A 8 5.55 -24.55 25.35
N LEU A 9 4.78 -25.58 24.93
CA LEU A 9 3.94 -25.52 23.73
C LEU A 9 2.83 -24.45 23.84
N PHE A 10 2.24 -24.27 25.03
CA PHE A 10 1.23 -23.24 25.25
C PHE A 10 1.82 -21.82 25.18
N PHE A 11 3.06 -21.60 25.64
CA PHE A 11 3.74 -20.30 25.52
C PHE A 11 4.16 -19.97 24.08
N LEU A 12 4.53 -20.96 23.27
CA LEU A 12 4.90 -20.76 21.87
C LEU A 12 3.71 -20.34 20.97
N THR A 13 2.49 -20.71 21.36
CA THR A 13 1.28 -20.30 20.61
C THR A 13 0.84 -18.86 20.87
N PHE A 14 1.29 -18.24 21.98
CA PHE A 14 0.93 -16.86 22.32
C PHE A 14 1.77 -15.79 21.59
N PHE A 15 2.89 -16.13 20.96
CA PHE A 15 3.77 -15.19 20.27
C PHE A 15 3.54 -15.08 18.75
N SER A 16 2.50 -15.70 18.21
CA SER A 16 2.02 -15.38 16.87
C SER A 16 1.32 -13.99 16.91
N TYR A 17 2.04 -12.94 17.22
CA TYR A 17 1.61 -11.58 16.93
C TYR A 17 1.43 -11.49 15.41
N GLY A 18 0.18 -11.56 14.95
CA GLY A 18 -0.15 -11.55 13.54
C GLY A 18 0.54 -10.38 12.85
N GLN A 19 1.36 -10.69 11.87
CA GLN A 19 1.99 -9.70 11.01
C GLN A 19 0.90 -8.90 10.32
N GLU A 20 0.98 -7.57 10.40
CA GLU A 20 -0.02 -6.71 9.79
C GLU A 20 0.42 -6.26 8.40
N HIS A 21 -0.46 -6.47 7.44
CA HIS A 21 -0.35 -5.95 6.09
C HIS A 21 -1.47 -4.94 5.89
N ILE A 22 -1.14 -3.70 5.54
CA ILE A 22 -2.12 -2.62 5.45
C ILE A 22 -2.21 -2.02 4.05
N LEU A 23 -3.41 -1.59 3.68
CA LEU A 23 -3.73 -0.86 2.46
C LEU A 23 -4.13 0.56 2.82
N ILE A 24 -3.47 1.55 2.22
CA ILE A 24 -3.67 2.98 2.49
C ILE A 24 -3.75 3.78 1.19
N GLY A 25 -4.40 4.95 1.22
CA GLY A 25 -4.45 5.87 0.09
C GLY A 25 -5.85 6.42 -0.23
N ASP A 26 -6.14 6.56 -1.52
CA ASP A 26 -7.34 7.24 -2.03
C ASP A 26 -8.59 6.35 -2.14
N SER A 27 -9.57 6.77 -2.95
CA SER A 27 -10.83 6.04 -3.15
C SER A 27 -10.65 4.63 -3.70
N GLN A 28 -9.59 4.36 -4.46
CA GLN A 28 -9.33 3.04 -5.02
C GLN A 28 -9.07 2.00 -3.93
N THR A 29 -8.55 2.41 -2.76
CA THR A 29 -8.33 1.51 -1.63
C THR A 29 -9.65 0.90 -1.12
N TYR A 30 -10.76 1.64 -1.16
CA TYR A 30 -12.09 1.13 -0.80
C TYR A 30 -12.58 0.02 -1.74
N TYR A 31 -12.28 0.16 -3.02
CA TYR A 31 -12.67 -0.85 -4.02
C TYR A 31 -11.78 -2.09 -3.92
N MET A 32 -10.48 -1.90 -3.74
CA MET A 32 -9.53 -3.01 -3.58
C MET A 32 -9.78 -3.79 -2.30
N PHE A 33 -10.06 -3.12 -1.19
CA PHE A 33 -10.27 -3.75 0.11
C PHE A 33 -11.34 -4.85 0.09
N LYS A 34 -12.39 -4.70 -0.72
CA LYS A 34 -13.44 -5.71 -0.88
C LYS A 34 -12.93 -7.08 -1.36
N TYR A 35 -11.71 -7.14 -1.84
CA TYR A 35 -11.08 -8.33 -2.41
C TYR A 35 -9.80 -8.75 -1.66
N CYS A 36 -9.53 -8.10 -0.52
CA CYS A 36 -8.39 -8.44 0.32
C CYS A 36 -8.77 -9.52 1.32
N ASP A 37 -8.02 -10.62 1.35
CA ASP A 37 -8.16 -11.66 2.37
C ASP A 37 -7.16 -11.47 3.52
N LYS A 38 -5.94 -11.04 3.20
CA LYS A 38 -4.83 -10.90 4.17
C LYS A 38 -4.42 -9.47 4.47
N ILE A 39 -4.81 -8.51 3.63
CA ILE A 39 -4.44 -7.11 3.75
C ILE A 39 -5.56 -6.34 4.43
N LYS A 40 -5.25 -5.62 5.51
CA LYS A 40 -6.21 -4.80 6.25
C LYS A 40 -6.32 -3.40 5.63
N HIS A 41 -7.53 -2.94 5.38
CA HIS A 41 -7.77 -1.56 5.00
C HIS A 41 -7.62 -0.63 6.22
N ASN A 42 -6.62 0.23 6.20
CA ASN A 42 -6.45 1.22 7.25
C ASN A 42 -7.32 2.46 6.97
N LYS A 43 -8.53 2.48 7.51
CA LYS A 43 -9.51 3.57 7.32
C LYS A 43 -9.01 4.93 7.83
N LYS A 44 -8.09 4.99 8.80
CA LYS A 44 -7.52 6.24 9.30
C LYS A 44 -6.55 6.86 8.30
N LEU A 45 -5.87 6.02 7.51
CA LEU A 45 -4.89 6.40 6.49
C LEU A 45 -5.45 6.31 5.06
N SER A 46 -6.76 6.16 4.91
CA SER A 46 -7.44 6.10 3.62
C SER A 46 -8.62 7.05 3.59
N LYS A 47 -8.77 7.79 2.49
CA LYS A 47 -9.88 8.72 2.29
C LYS A 47 -10.12 8.94 0.79
N PRO A 48 -11.36 8.87 0.29
CA PRO A 48 -11.68 9.29 -1.07
C PRO A 48 -11.20 10.71 -1.37
N GLY A 49 -10.60 10.93 -2.53
CA GLY A 49 -10.11 12.25 -2.95
C GLY A 49 -8.80 12.71 -2.30
N ILE A 50 -8.21 11.90 -1.40
CA ILE A 50 -6.94 12.26 -0.74
C ILE A 50 -5.79 12.34 -1.75
N GLY A 51 -4.94 13.36 -1.60
CA GLY A 51 -3.67 13.49 -2.31
C GLY A 51 -2.47 13.15 -1.43
N VAL A 52 -1.27 13.24 -2.03
CA VAL A 52 0.01 12.89 -1.38
C VAL A 52 0.27 13.69 -0.11
N ILE A 53 0.01 15.00 -0.14
CA ILE A 53 0.25 15.90 1.00
C ILE A 53 -0.65 15.52 2.18
N GLU A 54 -1.95 15.32 1.94
CA GLU A 54 -2.89 14.96 3.00
C GLU A 54 -2.59 13.57 3.57
N LEU A 55 -2.24 12.60 2.71
CA LEU A 55 -1.84 11.26 3.17
C LEU A 55 -0.57 11.34 4.03
N ASN A 56 0.43 12.15 3.62
CA ASN A 56 1.63 12.37 4.40
C ASN A 56 1.32 12.93 5.80
N ASN A 57 0.43 13.91 5.89
CA ASN A 57 0.03 14.50 7.17
C ASN A 57 -0.64 13.47 8.09
N LYS A 58 -1.52 12.63 7.53
CA LYS A 58 -2.15 11.53 8.27
C LYS A 58 -1.13 10.51 8.80
N ILE A 59 -0.16 10.13 7.99
CA ILE A 59 0.89 9.17 8.38
C ILE A 59 1.81 9.79 9.45
N THR A 60 2.15 11.06 9.31
CA THR A 60 2.99 11.77 10.28
C THR A 60 2.37 11.83 11.68
N SER A 61 1.04 11.86 11.76
CA SER A 61 0.26 11.86 13.00
C SER A 61 -0.10 10.44 13.47
N TYR A 62 0.27 9.40 12.72
CA TYR A 62 -0.04 8.02 13.08
C TYR A 62 1.03 7.46 14.02
N PRO A 63 0.66 6.65 15.02
CA PRO A 63 1.64 6.07 15.92
C PRO A 63 2.58 5.11 15.19
N VAL A 64 3.85 5.12 15.59
CA VAL A 64 4.86 4.18 15.05
C VAL A 64 4.44 2.73 15.35
N SER A 65 4.54 1.87 14.36
CA SER A 65 4.17 0.46 14.48
C SER A 65 5.21 -0.47 13.86
N ASN A 66 5.87 -1.25 14.70
CA ASN A 66 6.79 -2.31 14.28
C ASN A 66 6.08 -3.61 13.85
N LYS A 67 4.75 -3.69 14.07
CA LYS A 67 3.93 -4.86 13.71
C LYS A 67 3.58 -4.91 12.23
N VAL A 68 3.56 -3.75 11.56
CA VAL A 68 3.24 -3.65 10.14
C VAL A 68 4.43 -4.16 9.33
N LYS A 69 4.21 -5.22 8.54
CA LYS A 69 5.21 -5.88 7.69
C LYS A 69 5.11 -5.46 6.23
N SER A 70 3.95 -4.99 5.79
CA SER A 70 3.84 -4.34 4.49
C SER A 70 2.82 -3.21 4.48
N VAL A 71 3.12 -2.21 3.67
CA VAL A 71 2.24 -1.07 3.39
C VAL A 71 2.00 -1.01 1.89
N SER A 72 0.77 -1.24 1.45
CA SER A 72 0.35 -1.08 0.07
C SER A 72 -0.30 0.29 -0.11
N VAL A 73 0.27 1.12 -0.99
CA VAL A 73 -0.13 2.52 -1.19
C VAL A 73 -0.76 2.69 -2.56
N CYS A 74 -1.98 3.23 -2.63
CA CYS A 74 -2.61 3.66 -3.87
C CYS A 74 -2.89 5.16 -3.80
N ILE A 75 -2.09 5.97 -4.52
CA ILE A 75 -2.11 7.43 -4.44
C ILE A 75 -1.56 8.07 -5.73
N GLY A 76 -1.94 9.30 -5.99
CA GLY A 76 -1.36 10.13 -7.06
C GLY A 76 -2.37 10.65 -8.06
N VAL A 77 -3.47 9.94 -8.30
CA VAL A 77 -4.48 10.38 -9.27
C VAL A 77 -5.11 11.73 -8.91
N ASN A 78 -5.35 11.98 -7.63
CA ASN A 78 -5.94 13.23 -7.15
C ASN A 78 -4.98 14.42 -7.18
N ASP A 79 -3.67 14.17 -7.27
CA ASP A 79 -2.63 15.19 -7.46
C ASP A 79 -2.24 15.32 -8.94
N PHE A 80 -2.96 14.66 -9.85
CA PHE A 80 -2.59 14.60 -11.27
C PHE A 80 -1.14 14.17 -11.51
N TYR A 81 -0.64 13.25 -10.67
CA TYR A 81 0.73 12.73 -10.69
C TYR A 81 1.83 13.80 -10.60
N LYS A 82 1.52 14.92 -9.97
CA LYS A 82 2.53 15.96 -9.66
C LYS A 82 3.41 15.50 -8.50
N ASP A 83 4.69 15.84 -8.56
CA ASP A 83 5.65 15.52 -7.50
C ASP A 83 5.54 16.50 -6.33
N ASN A 84 4.42 16.43 -5.64
CA ASN A 84 4.11 17.29 -4.51
C ASN A 84 4.35 16.57 -3.17
N GLY A 85 5.55 16.04 -2.94
CA GLY A 85 5.91 15.49 -1.64
C GLY A 85 6.08 13.97 -1.59
N VAL A 86 6.30 13.29 -2.73
CA VAL A 86 6.59 11.85 -2.80
C VAL A 86 7.70 11.44 -1.83
N LYS A 87 8.83 12.18 -1.81
CA LYS A 87 9.95 11.91 -0.90
C LYS A 87 9.53 12.04 0.58
N LYS A 88 8.73 13.07 0.91
CA LYS A 88 8.23 13.27 2.28
C LYS A 88 7.33 12.11 2.70
N LEU A 89 6.41 11.71 1.82
CA LEU A 89 5.49 10.58 2.06
C LEU A 89 6.28 9.29 2.31
N MET A 90 7.24 8.93 1.45
CA MET A 90 8.04 7.72 1.61
C MET A 90 8.84 7.72 2.90
N ASN A 91 9.44 8.85 3.27
CA ASN A 91 10.15 8.99 4.54
C ASN A 91 9.21 8.84 5.75
N SER A 92 8.01 9.40 5.66
CA SER A 92 7.00 9.27 6.74
C SER A 92 6.53 7.82 6.88
N ILE A 93 6.29 7.11 5.78
CA ILE A 93 5.93 5.68 5.81
C ILE A 93 7.04 4.87 6.48
N LYS A 94 8.29 5.05 6.06
CA LYS A 94 9.46 4.33 6.63
C LYS A 94 9.65 4.61 8.12
N ARG A 95 9.42 5.84 8.55
CA ARG A 95 9.50 6.21 9.98
C ARG A 95 8.36 5.61 10.80
N THR A 96 7.14 5.62 10.25
CA THR A 96 5.94 5.17 10.97
C THR A 96 5.84 3.64 10.98
N PHE A 97 6.31 2.98 9.92
CA PHE A 97 6.29 1.53 9.74
C PHE A 97 7.70 1.01 9.39
N PRO A 98 8.67 1.08 10.32
CA PRO A 98 10.10 0.88 10.00
C PRO A 98 10.44 -0.52 9.50
N ASN A 99 9.63 -1.52 9.83
CA ASN A 99 9.86 -2.93 9.46
C ASN A 99 9.03 -3.36 8.23
N SER A 100 8.47 -2.38 7.48
CA SER A 100 7.56 -2.71 6.39
C SER A 100 8.20 -2.68 5.02
N THR A 101 7.83 -3.64 4.17
CA THR A 101 7.97 -3.53 2.73
C THR A 101 6.90 -2.60 2.18
N ILE A 102 7.27 -1.66 1.30
CA ILE A 102 6.35 -0.67 0.74
C ILE A 102 6.03 -1.06 -0.70
N TYR A 103 4.77 -1.37 -0.96
CA TYR A 103 4.23 -1.63 -2.30
C TYR A 103 3.48 -0.40 -2.80
N ILE A 104 3.75 0.01 -4.03
CA ILE A 104 3.12 1.16 -4.68
C ILE A 104 2.27 0.67 -5.83
N ILE A 105 0.98 0.87 -5.74
CA ILE A 105 -0.01 0.45 -6.74
C ILE A 105 -0.15 1.55 -7.78
N GLN A 106 0.18 1.25 -9.04
CA GLN A 106 0.06 2.20 -10.13
C GLN A 106 -1.41 2.55 -10.42
N GLY A 107 -1.67 3.85 -10.65
CA GLY A 107 -2.96 4.36 -11.09
C GLY A 107 -3.05 4.55 -12.61
N SER A 108 -4.23 4.93 -13.09
CA SER A 108 -4.49 5.28 -14.49
C SER A 108 -4.27 6.78 -14.72
N TRP A 109 -4.13 7.19 -15.98
CA TRP A 109 -4.14 8.62 -16.37
C TRP A 109 -5.46 8.98 -17.07
N GLY A 110 -5.63 10.29 -17.39
CA GLY A 110 -6.80 10.77 -18.13
C GLY A 110 -7.99 11.15 -17.27
N TRP A 111 -7.86 11.09 -15.93
CA TRP A 111 -8.87 11.57 -15.00
C TRP A 111 -8.72 13.09 -14.80
N GLY A 112 -9.84 13.80 -14.80
CA GLY A 112 -9.84 15.26 -14.63
C GLY A 112 -9.04 15.96 -15.73
N ASN A 113 -8.07 16.78 -15.34
CA ASN A 113 -7.22 17.55 -16.26
C ASN A 113 -5.98 16.79 -16.76
N VAL A 114 -5.80 15.53 -16.42
CA VAL A 114 -4.68 14.72 -16.92
C VAL A 114 -4.99 14.31 -18.36
N LYS A 115 -4.31 14.94 -19.32
CA LYS A 115 -4.49 14.68 -20.74
C LYS A 115 -3.90 13.33 -21.15
N LYS A 116 -4.31 12.83 -22.32
CA LYS A 116 -3.90 11.55 -22.89
C LYS A 116 -2.38 11.40 -23.01
N ASP A 117 -1.68 12.49 -23.26
CA ASP A 117 -0.22 12.49 -23.48
C ASP A 117 0.63 12.41 -22.21
N ASN A 118 -0.01 12.28 -21.06
CA ASN A 118 0.65 12.26 -19.76
C ASN A 118 1.03 10.87 -19.24
N SER A 119 1.01 9.84 -20.08
CA SER A 119 1.46 8.49 -19.70
C SER A 119 2.91 8.49 -19.18
N ILE A 120 3.81 9.23 -19.83
CA ILE A 120 5.21 9.39 -19.39
C ILE A 120 5.27 10.07 -18.01
N THR A 121 4.45 11.09 -17.78
CA THR A 121 4.36 11.76 -16.47
C THR A 121 3.95 10.80 -15.37
N VAL A 122 2.98 9.91 -15.63
CA VAL A 122 2.52 8.89 -14.69
C VAL A 122 3.64 7.89 -14.41
N LEU A 123 4.33 7.40 -15.43
CA LEU A 123 5.45 6.48 -15.27
C LEU A 123 6.60 7.12 -14.46
N ASN A 124 6.99 8.35 -14.82
CA ASN A 124 8.03 9.10 -14.11
C ASN A 124 7.67 9.35 -12.65
N TYR A 125 6.38 9.58 -12.35
CA TYR A 125 5.90 9.75 -10.99
C TYR A 125 6.14 8.47 -10.17
N TYR A 126 5.80 7.30 -10.69
CA TYR A 126 5.99 6.02 -9.99
C TYR A 126 7.46 5.61 -9.88
N GLN A 127 8.31 5.93 -10.87
CA GLN A 127 9.75 5.71 -10.78
C GLN A 127 10.40 6.44 -9.59
N LYS A 128 9.83 7.55 -9.13
CA LYS A 128 10.33 8.24 -7.92
C LYS A 128 10.12 7.40 -6.66
N TYR A 129 8.99 6.72 -6.55
CA TYR A 129 8.77 5.80 -5.43
C TYR A 129 9.74 4.63 -5.46
N GLU A 130 9.99 4.07 -6.63
CA GLU A 130 10.94 2.98 -6.82
C GLU A 130 12.36 3.39 -6.40
N LYS A 131 12.85 4.55 -6.86
CA LYS A 131 14.14 5.14 -6.45
C LYS A 131 14.23 5.38 -4.93
N LEU A 132 13.11 5.49 -4.24
CA LEU A 132 13.02 5.64 -2.79
C LEU A 132 12.77 4.30 -2.08
N GLY A 133 12.89 3.17 -2.77
CA GLY A 133 12.77 1.82 -2.22
C GLY A 133 11.33 1.30 -2.13
N GLY A 134 10.40 1.87 -2.88
CA GLY A 134 9.08 1.30 -3.08
C GLY A 134 9.10 0.21 -4.16
N ILE A 135 8.34 -0.85 -3.97
CA ILE A 135 8.14 -1.91 -4.97
C ILE A 135 6.89 -1.57 -5.78
N ILE A 136 7.06 -1.35 -7.09
CA ILE A 136 5.95 -0.99 -7.96
C ILE A 136 5.12 -2.22 -8.28
N ILE A 137 3.83 -2.13 -8.04
CA ILE A 137 2.85 -3.12 -8.47
C ILE A 137 2.27 -2.65 -9.80
N ASP A 138 2.79 -3.25 -10.87
CA ASP A 138 2.29 -2.99 -12.21
C ASP A 138 0.81 -3.33 -12.30
N THR A 139 0.04 -2.38 -12.74
CA THR A 139 -1.37 -2.52 -13.06
C THR A 139 -1.58 -2.15 -14.52
N PRO A 140 -2.65 -2.61 -15.15
CA PRO A 140 -3.02 -2.06 -16.44
C PRO A 140 -3.22 -0.55 -16.32
N ILE A 141 -2.20 0.22 -16.73
CA ILE A 141 -2.28 1.67 -16.79
C ILE A 141 -3.12 2.01 -18.00
N GLY A 142 -4.26 2.66 -17.78
CA GLY A 142 -5.19 3.03 -18.82
C GLY A 142 -5.56 4.50 -18.79
N TYR A 143 -6.08 4.99 -19.90
CA TYR A 143 -6.69 6.31 -19.99
C TYR A 143 -8.12 6.28 -19.44
N GLY A 144 -8.53 7.27 -18.67
CA GLY A 144 -9.90 7.44 -18.21
C GLY A 144 -10.07 7.34 -16.70
N ASP A 145 -11.21 6.80 -16.27
CA ASP A 145 -11.57 6.68 -14.86
C ASP A 145 -10.50 5.88 -14.09
N PRO A 146 -9.97 6.41 -12.98
CA PRO A 146 -9.02 5.70 -12.14
C PRO A 146 -9.63 4.49 -11.42
N HIS A 147 -10.95 4.46 -11.27
CA HIS A 147 -11.65 3.35 -10.66
C HIS A 147 -11.71 2.16 -11.62
N LYS A 148 -10.92 1.15 -11.31
CA LYS A 148 -10.79 -0.05 -12.14
C LYS A 148 -11.96 -1.01 -11.91
N ASP A 149 -12.16 -1.92 -12.87
CA ASP A 149 -13.14 -2.96 -12.69
C ASP A 149 -12.74 -4.00 -11.60
N LYS A 150 -13.71 -4.79 -11.18
CA LYS A 150 -13.55 -5.84 -10.17
C LYS A 150 -12.43 -6.82 -10.50
N LYS A 151 -12.28 -7.20 -11.77
CA LYS A 151 -11.29 -8.19 -12.21
C LYS A 151 -9.87 -7.65 -12.02
N ILE A 152 -9.65 -6.39 -12.38
CA ILE A 152 -8.35 -5.71 -12.22
C ILE A 152 -8.00 -5.60 -10.75
N TYR A 153 -8.92 -5.13 -9.89
CA TYR A 153 -8.65 -5.03 -8.46
C TYR A 153 -8.31 -6.38 -7.81
N LYS A 154 -9.04 -7.44 -8.16
CA LYS A 154 -8.71 -8.79 -7.71
C LYS A 154 -7.31 -9.24 -8.13
N THR A 155 -6.91 -8.94 -9.36
CA THR A 155 -5.58 -9.29 -9.88
C THR A 155 -4.49 -8.54 -9.12
N ILE A 156 -4.68 -7.24 -8.86
CA ILE A 156 -3.74 -6.43 -8.08
C ILE A 156 -3.55 -7.01 -6.68
N ILE A 157 -4.65 -7.29 -5.99
CA ILE A 157 -4.60 -7.82 -4.62
C ILE A 157 -3.92 -9.19 -4.57
N LYS A 158 -4.28 -10.10 -5.47
CA LYS A 158 -3.63 -11.43 -5.55
C LYS A 158 -2.11 -11.32 -5.79
N LYS A 159 -1.68 -10.37 -6.62
CA LYS A 159 -0.24 -10.12 -6.85
C LYS A 159 0.45 -9.65 -5.57
N ILE A 160 -0.14 -8.70 -4.83
CA ILE A 160 0.41 -8.22 -3.57
C ILE A 160 0.46 -9.34 -2.52
N GLU A 161 -0.62 -10.10 -2.35
CA GLU A 161 -0.68 -11.22 -1.40
C GLU A 161 0.32 -12.32 -1.73
N SER A 162 0.56 -12.60 -3.01
CA SER A 162 1.62 -13.52 -3.45
C SER A 162 3.02 -13.03 -3.05
N LEU A 163 3.30 -11.73 -3.20
CA LEU A 163 4.58 -11.15 -2.79
C LEU A 163 4.76 -11.15 -1.27
N ILE A 164 3.70 -10.90 -0.52
CA ILE A 164 3.69 -10.97 0.95
C ILE A 164 4.03 -12.39 1.41
N ASN A 165 3.41 -13.41 0.81
CA ASN A 165 3.66 -14.82 1.17
C ASN A 165 5.12 -15.22 0.91
N LYS A 166 5.68 -14.85 -0.23
CA LYS A 166 7.10 -15.14 -0.56
C LYS A 166 8.07 -14.52 0.45
N ASN A 167 7.78 -13.32 0.95
CA ASN A 167 8.62 -12.65 1.94
C ASN A 167 8.50 -13.23 3.37
N ASN A 168 7.51 -14.09 3.62
CA ASN A 168 7.32 -14.76 4.91
C ASN A 168 7.97 -16.16 4.96
N GLU A 169 8.51 -16.65 3.85
CA GLU A 169 9.18 -17.96 3.74
C GLU A 169 10.69 -17.89 4.02
N TYR A 170 11.23 -16.70 4.30
CA TYR A 170 12.63 -16.43 4.66
C TYR A 170 12.71 -15.79 6.06
#